data_a761fc16933af1f615940afaed399ea4
#
_entry.id   a761fc16933af1f615940afaed399ea4
#
_cell.length_a   1.000
_cell.length_b   1.000
_cell.length_c   1.000
_cell.angle_alpha   90.00
_cell.angle_beta   90.00
_cell.angle_gamma   90.00
#
_symmetry.space_group_name_H-M   'P 1'
#
loop_
_entity.id
_entity.type
_entity.pdbx_description
1 polymer ?
#
loop_
_entity_poly.entity_id
_entity_poly.type
_entity_poly.pdbx_seq_one_letter_code
_entity_poly.pdbx_strand_id
1 'polypeptide(L)'
;MAISLTLLEYLEWENVEYDLLYHEPTYDSQSTAEAANVTGDNLAKCVVLEDEKGFLMAIIPATHELELEVLNKQLGRQLQFASESEIEDLFEDCDVGAVPPLVGAYGYEAVLDDTLTECPEIYMEAGDHTELVRISGHDFKELLTDSEHGYFSHHY
;
A
#
# COMPACT_ATOMS: atom_id res chain seq x y z
N MET A 1 -15.57 9.07 -8.66
CA MET A 1 -15.64 8.77 -7.25
C MET A 1 -14.27 8.78 -6.63
N ALA A 2 -14.17 9.37 -5.52
CA ALA A 2 -12.92 9.59 -4.88
C ALA A 2 -12.47 8.35 -4.08
N ILE A 3 -12.36 8.48 -2.82
CA ILE A 3 -11.78 7.49 -1.91
C ILE A 3 -12.64 6.20 -1.81
N SER A 4 -11.97 5.06 -1.66
CA SER A 4 -12.63 3.79 -1.41
C SER A 4 -13.44 3.84 -0.13
N LEU A 5 -14.70 3.42 -0.20
CA LEU A 5 -15.57 3.33 0.98
C LEU A 5 -15.04 2.34 2.01
N THR A 6 -14.49 1.24 1.53
CA THR A 6 -13.90 0.22 2.41
C THR A 6 -12.77 0.81 3.25
N LEU A 7 -11.89 1.60 2.62
CA LEU A 7 -10.79 2.25 3.33
C LEU A 7 -11.32 3.29 4.33
N LEU A 8 -12.29 4.11 3.92
CA LEU A 8 -12.87 5.13 4.80
C LEU A 8 -13.49 4.52 6.05
N GLU A 9 -14.30 3.48 5.87
CA GLU A 9 -14.94 2.80 6.98
C GLU A 9 -13.92 2.16 7.93
N TYR A 10 -12.85 1.61 7.35
CA TYR A 10 -11.77 1.03 8.15
C TYR A 10 -11.08 2.08 9.03
N LEU A 11 -10.73 3.23 8.44
CA LEU A 11 -10.08 4.31 9.18
C LEU A 11 -10.98 4.85 10.30
N GLU A 12 -12.27 4.98 10.04
CA GLU A 12 -13.24 5.42 11.05
C GLU A 12 -13.41 4.37 12.16
N TRP A 13 -13.49 3.10 11.79
CA TRP A 13 -13.62 2.00 12.75
C TRP A 13 -12.40 1.93 13.67
N GLU A 14 -11.20 2.10 13.11
CA GLU A 14 -9.94 2.07 13.86
C GLU A 14 -9.67 3.40 14.58
N ASN A 15 -10.54 4.37 14.40
CA ASN A 15 -10.44 5.68 15.05
C ASN A 15 -9.13 6.41 14.71
N VAL A 16 -8.72 6.34 13.44
CA VAL A 16 -7.51 6.95 12.93
C VAL A 16 -7.82 8.33 12.36
N GLU A 17 -7.04 9.33 12.76
CA GLU A 17 -7.13 10.66 12.16
C GLU A 17 -6.40 10.66 10.81
N TYR A 18 -7.04 11.22 9.80
CA TYR A 18 -6.47 11.25 8.46
C TYR A 18 -6.84 12.55 7.74
N ASP A 19 -6.02 12.91 6.76
CA ASP A 19 -6.27 14.03 5.86
C ASP A 19 -6.37 13.50 4.43
N LEU A 20 -7.12 14.22 3.60
CA LEU A 20 -7.25 13.92 2.18
C LEU A 20 -6.51 14.99 1.38
N LEU A 21 -5.71 14.55 0.39
CA LEU A 21 -4.97 15.42 -0.51
C LEU A 21 -5.38 15.12 -1.96
N TYR A 22 -5.81 16.15 -2.66
CA TYR A 22 -6.14 16.03 -4.09
C TYR A 22 -4.88 16.20 -4.94
N HIS A 23 -4.77 15.43 -6.01
CA HIS A 23 -3.74 15.61 -7.02
C HIS A 23 -4.33 15.34 -8.41
N GLU A 24 -3.63 15.80 -9.46
CA GLU A 24 -4.03 15.51 -10.82
C GLU A 24 -4.01 14.00 -11.10
N PRO A 25 -4.88 13.47 -11.95
CA PRO A 25 -4.92 12.03 -12.23
C PRO A 25 -3.57 11.49 -12.72
N THR A 26 -3.17 10.35 -12.17
CA THR A 26 -1.90 9.68 -12.48
C THR A 26 -2.14 8.18 -12.61
N TYR A 27 -1.12 7.44 -13.07
CA TYR A 27 -1.24 6.00 -13.31
C TYR A 27 -0.26 5.15 -12.50
N ASP A 28 0.72 5.76 -11.84
CA ASP A 28 1.67 5.05 -11.00
C ASP A 28 2.00 5.86 -9.74
N SER A 29 2.60 5.18 -8.75
CA SER A 29 2.86 5.81 -7.46
C SER A 29 3.88 6.93 -7.51
N GLN A 30 4.90 6.84 -8.38
CA GLN A 30 5.89 7.91 -8.51
C GLN A 30 5.27 9.17 -9.11
N SER A 31 4.46 9.02 -10.16
CA SER A 31 3.75 10.15 -10.76
C SER A 31 2.75 10.75 -9.78
N THR A 32 2.12 9.93 -8.96
CA THR A 32 1.22 10.38 -7.90
C THR A 32 1.95 11.23 -6.87
N ALA A 33 3.14 10.79 -6.43
CA ALA A 33 3.94 11.55 -5.48
C ALA A 33 4.32 12.92 -6.05
N GLU A 34 4.73 12.98 -7.31
CA GLU A 34 5.05 14.24 -7.99
C GLU A 34 3.84 15.15 -8.11
N ALA A 35 2.70 14.63 -8.53
CA ALA A 35 1.47 15.39 -8.71
C ALA A 35 0.94 15.95 -7.39
N ALA A 36 1.09 15.20 -6.30
CA ALA A 36 0.66 15.62 -4.97
C ALA A 36 1.71 16.45 -4.23
N ASN A 37 2.90 16.59 -4.81
CA ASN A 37 4.02 17.30 -4.22
C ASN A 37 4.45 16.71 -2.86
N VAL A 38 4.49 15.39 -2.77
CA VAL A 38 4.95 14.66 -1.59
C VAL A 38 6.18 13.85 -1.93
N THR A 39 6.99 13.53 -0.93
CA THR A 39 8.16 12.67 -1.12
C THR A 39 7.71 11.23 -1.34
N GLY A 40 8.13 10.62 -2.45
CA GLY A 40 7.77 9.24 -2.77
C GLY A 40 8.25 8.23 -1.74
N ASP A 41 9.27 8.56 -0.94
CA ASP A 41 9.73 7.72 0.16
C ASP A 41 8.66 7.56 1.26
N ASN A 42 7.76 8.53 1.37
CA ASN A 42 6.69 8.52 2.36
C ASN A 42 5.34 8.07 1.78
N LEU A 43 5.29 7.80 0.48
CA LEU A 43 4.10 7.27 -0.17
C LEU A 43 4.21 5.74 -0.20
N ALA A 44 3.33 5.08 0.56
CA ALA A 44 3.30 3.62 0.63
C ALA A 44 2.49 3.07 -0.55
N LYS A 45 3.05 2.11 -1.26
CA LYS A 45 2.35 1.41 -2.33
C LYS A 45 2.17 -0.06 -1.99
N CYS A 46 1.14 -0.66 -2.58
CA CYS A 46 0.79 -2.05 -2.38
C CYS A 46 1.15 -2.85 -3.63
N VAL A 47 1.94 -3.89 -3.47
CA VAL A 47 2.26 -4.84 -4.55
C VAL A 47 1.56 -6.15 -4.22
N VAL A 48 0.64 -6.57 -5.08
CA VAL A 48 -0.15 -7.78 -4.85
C VAL A 48 0.59 -8.99 -5.38
N LEU A 49 0.82 -9.95 -4.50
CA LEU A 49 1.54 -11.18 -4.80
C LEU A 49 0.66 -12.39 -4.53
N GLU A 50 0.99 -13.52 -5.15
CA GLU A 50 0.26 -14.76 -4.92
C GLU A 50 1.16 -15.97 -4.98
N ASP A 51 0.74 -17.03 -4.30
CA ASP A 51 1.30 -18.37 -4.43
C ASP A 51 0.16 -19.39 -4.20
N GLU A 52 0.51 -20.65 -4.07
CA GLU A 52 -0.49 -21.72 -3.84
C GLU A 52 -1.27 -21.56 -2.53
N LYS A 53 -0.75 -20.79 -1.58
CA LYS A 53 -1.41 -20.54 -0.29
C LYS A 53 -2.38 -19.36 -0.34
N GLY A 54 -2.33 -18.57 -1.40
CA GLY A 54 -3.19 -17.41 -1.57
C GLY A 54 -2.42 -16.12 -1.85
N PHE A 55 -3.09 -14.99 -1.58
CA PHE A 55 -2.55 -13.67 -1.85
C PHE A 55 -1.81 -13.10 -0.65
N LEU A 56 -0.78 -12.31 -0.93
CA LEU A 56 -0.03 -11.55 0.06
C LEU A 56 0.31 -10.19 -0.55
N MET A 57 0.10 -9.12 0.21
CA MET A 57 0.34 -7.76 -0.25
C MET A 57 1.63 -7.23 0.37
N ALA A 58 2.59 -6.87 -0.47
CA ALA A 58 3.85 -6.27 -0.03
C ALA A 58 3.70 -4.75 -0.04
N ILE A 59 3.97 -4.13 1.10
CA ILE A 59 3.83 -2.69 1.28
C ILE A 59 5.23 -2.07 1.31
N ILE A 60 5.53 -1.26 0.29
CA ILE A 60 6.86 -0.66 0.11
C ILE A 60 6.73 0.82 -0.27
N PRO A 61 7.82 1.62 -0.13
CA PRO A 61 7.78 3.00 -0.60
C PRO A 61 7.62 3.10 -2.12
N ALA A 62 6.94 4.13 -2.58
CA ALA A 62 6.72 4.38 -4.01
C ALA A 62 8.03 4.52 -4.80
N THR A 63 9.11 4.96 -4.14
CA THR A 63 10.43 5.12 -4.73
C THR A 63 11.25 3.82 -4.76
N HIS A 64 10.68 2.74 -4.27
CA HIS A 64 11.38 1.45 -4.18
C HIS A 64 10.85 0.45 -5.19
N GLU A 65 11.70 -0.52 -5.49
CA GLU A 65 11.36 -1.71 -6.27
C GLU A 65 11.40 -2.91 -5.34
N LEU A 66 10.41 -3.78 -5.46
CA LEU A 66 10.33 -5.00 -4.66
C LEU A 66 11.43 -5.98 -5.10
N GLU A 67 12.16 -6.51 -4.11
CA GLU A 67 13.11 -7.59 -4.33
C GLU A 67 12.40 -8.92 -4.03
N LEU A 68 11.70 -9.44 -5.03
CA LEU A 68 10.83 -10.60 -4.85
C LEU A 68 11.58 -11.84 -4.36
N GLU A 69 12.81 -12.07 -4.87
CA GLU A 69 13.62 -13.21 -4.43
C GLU A 69 14.00 -13.12 -2.95
N VAL A 70 14.32 -11.91 -2.50
CA VAL A 70 14.66 -11.65 -1.09
C VAL A 70 13.45 -11.93 -0.21
N LEU A 71 12.28 -11.41 -0.62
CA LEU A 71 11.05 -11.62 0.12
C LEU A 71 10.68 -13.09 0.19
N ASN A 72 10.73 -13.79 -0.93
CA ASN A 72 10.43 -15.22 -0.97
C ASN A 72 11.34 -16.03 -0.04
N LYS A 73 12.61 -15.66 0.00
CA LYS A 73 13.58 -16.31 0.88
C LYS A 73 13.28 -16.05 2.35
N GLN A 74 12.92 -14.81 2.69
CA GLN A 74 12.58 -14.46 4.07
C GLN A 74 11.31 -15.18 4.56
N LEU A 75 10.33 -15.36 3.68
CA LEU A 75 9.05 -15.97 4.02
C LEU A 75 8.99 -17.49 3.81
N GLY A 76 9.97 -18.05 3.09
CA GLY A 76 9.94 -19.46 2.71
C GLY A 76 8.80 -19.76 1.74
N ARG A 77 8.50 -18.83 0.83
CA ARG A 77 7.41 -18.93 -0.14
C ARG A 77 7.94 -18.77 -1.56
N GLN A 78 7.07 -19.05 -2.52
CA GLN A 78 7.36 -18.87 -3.96
C GLN A 78 6.31 -17.95 -4.58
N LEU A 79 6.24 -16.73 -4.05
CA LEU A 79 5.29 -15.72 -4.52
C LEU A 79 5.66 -15.21 -5.91
N GLN A 80 4.63 -14.83 -6.66
CA GLN A 80 4.77 -14.17 -7.95
C GLN A 80 3.76 -13.02 -8.03
N PHE A 81 3.95 -12.11 -8.97
CA PHE A 81 3.05 -10.97 -9.12
C PHE A 81 1.67 -11.42 -9.57
N ALA A 82 0.63 -10.89 -8.93
CA ALA A 82 -0.74 -11.12 -9.34
C ALA A 82 -1.03 -10.35 -10.64
N SER A 83 -2.00 -10.84 -11.42
CA SER A 83 -2.43 -10.15 -12.63
C SER A 83 -3.32 -8.94 -12.30
N GLU A 84 -3.43 -8.00 -13.23
CA GLU A 84 -4.34 -6.86 -13.07
C GLU A 84 -5.78 -7.31 -12.88
N SER A 85 -6.20 -8.36 -13.58
CA SER A 85 -7.54 -8.93 -13.44
C SER A 85 -7.79 -9.47 -12.04
N GLU A 86 -6.82 -10.13 -11.44
CA GLU A 86 -6.92 -10.62 -10.07
C GLU A 86 -6.99 -9.47 -9.08
N ILE A 87 -6.21 -8.41 -9.30
CA ILE A 87 -6.23 -7.22 -8.45
C ILE A 87 -7.59 -6.54 -8.49
N GLU A 88 -8.19 -6.41 -9.67
CA GLU A 88 -9.53 -5.85 -9.83
C GLU A 88 -10.58 -6.63 -9.03
N ASP A 89 -10.49 -7.94 -9.06
CA ASP A 89 -11.42 -8.80 -8.31
C ASP A 89 -11.24 -8.68 -6.79
N LEU A 90 -10.00 -8.49 -6.33
CA LEU A 90 -9.70 -8.37 -4.91
C LEU A 90 -10.07 -7.00 -4.33
N PHE A 91 -10.03 -5.94 -5.13
CA PHE A 91 -10.24 -4.56 -4.71
C PHE A 91 -11.28 -3.88 -5.60
N GLU A 92 -12.53 -4.35 -5.51
CA GLU A 92 -13.61 -3.92 -6.39
C GLU A 92 -13.93 -2.42 -6.34
N ASP A 93 -13.68 -1.76 -5.23
CA ASP A 93 -13.94 -0.33 -5.08
C ASP A 93 -12.70 0.55 -5.34
N CYS A 94 -11.69 -0.01 -5.99
CA CYS A 94 -10.44 0.68 -6.30
C CYS A 94 -10.09 0.55 -7.77
N ASP A 95 -9.42 1.57 -8.29
CA ASP A 95 -8.79 1.50 -9.61
C ASP A 95 -7.47 0.74 -9.51
N VAL A 96 -7.11 0.02 -10.57
CA VAL A 96 -5.80 -0.65 -10.65
C VAL A 96 -4.71 0.41 -10.57
N GLY A 97 -3.72 0.18 -9.72
CA GLY A 97 -2.64 1.14 -9.48
C GLY A 97 -2.92 2.14 -8.36
N ALA A 98 -4.14 2.16 -7.84
CA ALA A 98 -4.54 3.04 -6.73
C ALA A 98 -5.03 2.25 -5.51
N VAL A 99 -4.61 1.00 -5.38
CA VAL A 99 -4.98 0.13 -4.27
C VAL A 99 -4.33 0.63 -2.98
N PRO A 100 -5.12 0.84 -1.91
CA PRO A 100 -4.56 1.28 -0.64
C PRO A 100 -3.67 0.21 0.00
N PRO A 101 -2.59 0.60 0.71
CA PRO A 101 -1.73 -0.37 1.38
C PRO A 101 -2.31 -0.94 2.68
N LEU A 102 -3.35 -0.31 3.24
CA LEU A 102 -4.01 -0.81 4.44
C LEU A 102 -4.97 -1.95 4.07
N VAL A 103 -4.40 -3.04 3.61
CA VAL A 103 -5.17 -4.17 3.05
C VAL A 103 -5.95 -4.95 4.10
N GLY A 104 -5.67 -4.72 5.39
CA GLY A 104 -6.50 -5.25 6.46
C GLY A 104 -7.95 -4.78 6.39
N ALA A 105 -8.19 -3.63 5.75
CA ALA A 105 -9.55 -3.13 5.50
C ALA A 105 -10.36 -4.10 4.64
N TYR A 106 -9.67 -4.86 3.79
CA TYR A 106 -10.27 -5.84 2.88
C TYR A 106 -10.13 -7.27 3.41
N GLY A 107 -9.54 -7.44 4.58
CA GLY A 107 -9.33 -8.76 5.17
C GLY A 107 -8.13 -9.53 4.60
N TYR A 108 -7.20 -8.86 3.96
CA TYR A 108 -6.03 -9.49 3.35
C TYR A 108 -4.79 -9.36 4.23
N GLU A 109 -3.82 -10.24 4.01
CA GLU A 109 -2.55 -10.23 4.72
C GLU A 109 -1.55 -9.30 4.04
N ALA A 110 -0.71 -8.66 4.83
CA ALA A 110 0.34 -7.78 4.35
C ALA A 110 1.70 -8.17 4.91
N VAL A 111 2.75 -7.81 4.19
CA VAL A 111 4.11 -7.80 4.69
C VAL A 111 4.65 -6.37 4.49
N LEU A 112 5.23 -5.80 5.54
CA LEU A 112 5.63 -4.39 5.56
C LEU A 112 7.14 -4.25 5.41
N ASP A 113 7.57 -3.43 4.44
CA ASP A 113 8.98 -3.06 4.36
C ASP A 113 9.31 -2.07 5.48
N ASP A 114 10.32 -2.38 6.26
CA ASP A 114 10.67 -1.61 7.45
C ASP A 114 11.17 -0.19 7.14
N THR A 115 11.50 0.12 5.91
CA THR A 115 11.86 1.49 5.55
C THR A 115 10.70 2.47 5.79
N LEU A 116 9.46 1.99 5.68
CA LEU A 116 8.27 2.82 5.94
C LEU A 116 8.04 3.08 7.43
N THR A 117 8.58 2.26 8.31
CA THR A 117 8.36 2.43 9.76
C THR A 117 9.09 3.63 10.34
N GLU A 118 10.03 4.20 9.60
CA GLU A 118 10.81 5.37 10.02
C GLU A 118 10.16 6.70 9.59
N CYS A 119 9.12 6.65 8.77
CA CYS A 119 8.46 7.84 8.26
C CYS A 119 7.54 8.46 9.32
N PRO A 120 7.64 9.77 9.59
CA PRO A 120 6.74 10.42 10.55
C PRO A 120 5.31 10.53 10.03
N GLU A 121 5.14 10.59 8.71
CA GLU A 121 3.84 10.64 8.05
C GLU A 121 3.86 9.67 6.87
N ILE A 122 2.74 9.01 6.63
CA ILE A 122 2.56 8.10 5.51
C ILE A 122 1.42 8.58 4.63
N TYR A 123 1.69 8.64 3.34
CA TYR A 123 0.70 8.94 2.31
C TYR A 123 0.37 7.65 1.58
N MET A 124 -0.87 7.52 1.12
CA MET A 124 -1.31 6.32 0.40
C MET A 124 -2.40 6.63 -0.60
N GLU A 125 -2.47 5.83 -1.66
CA GLU A 125 -3.58 5.89 -2.59
C GLU A 125 -4.88 5.50 -1.87
N ALA A 126 -5.97 6.08 -2.32
CA ALA A 126 -7.25 5.95 -1.63
C ALA A 126 -8.32 5.26 -2.48
N GLY A 127 -7.93 4.58 -3.55
CA GLY A 127 -8.85 3.85 -4.42
C GLY A 127 -9.08 4.48 -5.78
N ASP A 128 -8.66 5.71 -5.99
CA ASP A 128 -8.65 6.34 -7.30
C ASP A 128 -7.29 7.02 -7.53
N HIS A 129 -7.11 7.61 -8.69
CA HIS A 129 -5.84 8.24 -9.05
C HIS A 129 -5.83 9.76 -8.80
N THR A 130 -6.69 10.27 -7.94
CA THR A 130 -6.82 11.71 -7.69
C THR A 130 -6.70 12.12 -6.24
N GLU A 131 -6.80 11.21 -5.30
CA GLU A 131 -6.72 11.54 -3.87
C GLU A 131 -5.77 10.61 -3.13
N LEU A 132 -5.06 11.22 -2.18
CA LEU A 132 -4.21 10.50 -1.23
C LEU A 132 -4.79 10.65 0.17
N VAL A 133 -4.58 9.65 1.00
CA VAL A 133 -4.83 9.71 2.43
C VAL A 133 -3.48 9.88 3.13
N ARG A 134 -3.42 10.80 4.09
CA ARG A 134 -2.26 11.00 4.96
C ARG A 134 -2.62 10.59 6.38
N ILE A 135 -1.80 9.73 6.98
CA ILE A 135 -1.92 9.37 8.40
C ILE A 135 -0.55 9.50 9.06
N SER A 136 -0.52 9.51 10.38
CA SER A 136 0.76 9.52 11.09
C SER A 136 1.47 8.19 10.90
N GLY A 137 2.81 8.22 10.93
CA GLY A 137 3.60 7.00 10.88
C GLY A 137 3.32 6.08 12.06
N HIS A 138 3.00 6.66 13.22
CA HIS A 138 2.61 5.90 14.41
C HIS A 138 1.34 5.07 14.14
N ASP A 139 0.30 5.70 13.62
CA ASP A 139 -0.95 5.00 13.32
C ASP A 139 -0.77 3.95 12.23
N PHE A 140 0.04 4.25 11.22
CA PHE A 140 0.35 3.29 10.17
C PHE A 140 0.99 2.02 10.75
N LYS A 141 1.97 2.18 11.63
CA LYS A 141 2.62 1.04 12.30
C LYS A 141 1.64 0.26 13.17
N GLU A 142 0.79 0.95 13.92
CA GLU A 142 -0.22 0.32 14.77
C GLU A 142 -1.19 -0.54 13.95
N LEU A 143 -1.63 -0.04 12.81
CA LEU A 143 -2.55 -0.77 11.93
C LEU A 143 -1.91 -2.02 11.31
N LEU A 144 -0.59 -2.05 11.21
CA LEU A 144 0.16 -3.15 10.60
C LEU A 144 0.97 -3.95 11.63
N THR A 145 0.67 -3.80 12.92
CA THR A 145 1.40 -4.45 14.02
C THR A 145 1.46 -5.97 13.87
N ASP A 146 0.38 -6.60 13.40
CA ASP A 146 0.31 -8.06 13.27
C ASP A 146 0.88 -8.57 11.95
N SER A 147 1.31 -7.67 11.06
CA SER A 147 1.90 -8.06 9.79
C SER A 147 3.35 -8.49 9.95
N GLU A 148 3.80 -9.41 9.11
CA GLU A 148 5.22 -9.71 9.01
C GLU A 148 5.94 -8.50 8.41
N HIS A 149 7.21 -8.32 8.74
CA HIS A 149 7.98 -7.17 8.27
C HIS A 149 9.45 -7.54 8.06
N GLY A 150 10.15 -6.71 7.31
CA GLY A 150 11.57 -6.88 7.02
C GLY A 150 12.01 -5.89 5.96
N TYR A 151 13.20 -6.11 5.42
CA TYR A 151 13.74 -5.30 4.32
C TYR A 151 13.76 -6.16 3.06
N PHE A 152 12.96 -5.79 2.07
CA PHE A 152 12.84 -6.56 0.82
C PHE A 152 12.59 -5.67 -0.40
N SER A 153 12.99 -4.42 -0.31
CA SER A 153 12.93 -3.49 -1.43
C SER A 153 14.16 -2.60 -1.45
N HIS A 154 14.43 -1.98 -2.60
CA HIS A 154 15.52 -1.02 -2.73
C HIS A 154 15.05 0.20 -3.53
N HIS A 155 15.67 1.33 -3.23
CA HIS A 155 15.40 2.58 -3.94
C HIS A 155 15.85 2.46 -5.40
N TYR A 156 15.05 3.00 -6.33
CA TYR A 156 15.39 3.04 -7.76
C TYR A 156 16.71 3.74 -8.01
#